data_9c03f27444f28c9eab67c574e1d133af
#
_entry.id   9c03f27444f28c9eab67c574e1d133af
#
_cell.length_a   1.000
_cell.length_b   1.000
_cell.length_c   1.000
_cell.angle_alpha   90.00
_cell.angle_beta   90.00
_cell.angle_gamma   90.00
#
_symmetry.space_group_name_H-M   'P 1'
#
loop_
_entity.id
_entity.type
_entity.pdbx_description
1 polymer ?
#
loop_
_entity_poly.entity_id
_entity_poly.type
_entity_poly.pdbx_seq_one_letter_code
_entity_poly.pdbx_strand_id
1 'polypeptide(L)'
;MKKNYALITGATAGIGLEIARELARLGHNIILTARREDRLRDISAQLMQEFNIDCNYVSADLAEFSAPDKIFNFCSEENYLVDILVNNAGYSINKKFHETGEEEEEKFLRVLGISIIALTKKFIPEMLERKNGKIMMVSSLASFAPPASGWGALYGPVKTFVNRFGDAININYRSQGITSTNVCPGFTVTEFHSASGMQDAMDKVPAFMKQDSTTVAIGAVNAMMKGKTVWISGILNKFIAFICNVLPASIVIKMSSSLAGGRYE
;
A
#
# COMPACT_ATOMS: atom_id res chain seq x y z
N MET A 1 16.79 18.66 18.29
CA MET A 1 16.97 18.18 16.89
C MET A 1 15.64 17.62 16.44
N LYS A 2 15.22 17.91 15.21
CA LYS A 2 14.03 17.27 14.61
C LYS A 2 14.29 15.77 14.48
N LYS A 3 13.31 14.93 14.85
CA LYS A 3 13.42 13.47 14.75
C LYS A 3 12.81 12.98 13.42
N ASN A 4 13.45 11.97 12.84
CA ASN A 4 12.97 11.34 11.62
C ASN A 4 11.91 10.27 11.92
N TYR A 5 10.89 10.21 11.09
CA TYR A 5 9.76 9.30 11.23
C TYR A 5 9.42 8.57 9.93
N ALA A 6 8.89 7.39 10.08
CA ALA A 6 8.17 6.69 9.02
C ALA A 6 6.66 6.93 9.20
N LEU A 7 6.00 7.47 8.20
CA LEU A 7 4.54 7.66 8.16
C LEU A 7 3.90 6.51 7.38
N ILE A 8 2.97 5.79 8.02
CA ILE A 8 2.30 4.63 7.44
C ILE A 8 0.80 4.86 7.37
N THR A 9 0.23 4.76 6.16
CA THR A 9 -1.22 4.81 5.95
C THR A 9 -1.85 3.43 6.02
N GLY A 10 -3.08 3.32 6.58
CA GLY A 10 -3.76 2.05 6.78
C GLY A 10 -3.06 1.14 7.79
N ALA A 11 -2.51 1.74 8.86
CA ALA A 11 -1.60 1.09 9.80
C ALA A 11 -2.27 0.26 10.91
N THR A 12 -3.61 0.10 10.90
CA THR A 12 -4.33 -0.59 12.01
C THR A 12 -4.51 -2.10 11.79
N ALA A 13 -4.10 -2.64 10.66
CA ALA A 13 -4.20 -4.08 10.38
C ALA A 13 -3.31 -4.51 9.20
N GLY A 14 -3.14 -5.80 9.03
CA GLY A 14 -2.55 -6.45 7.85
C GLY A 14 -1.16 -5.95 7.52
N ILE A 15 -0.87 -5.78 6.22
CA ILE A 15 0.46 -5.42 5.73
C ILE A 15 0.94 -4.09 6.32
N GLY A 16 0.06 -3.09 6.47
CA GLY A 16 0.44 -1.78 7.01
C GLY A 16 0.89 -1.84 8.47
N LEU A 17 0.21 -2.61 9.30
CA LEU A 17 0.61 -2.85 10.69
C LEU A 17 1.96 -3.57 10.76
N GLU A 18 2.14 -4.62 9.96
CA GLU A 18 3.38 -5.39 9.96
C GLU A 18 4.57 -4.58 9.40
N ILE A 19 4.34 -3.68 8.43
CA ILE A 19 5.36 -2.71 7.98
C ILE A 19 5.74 -1.76 9.12
N ALA A 20 4.75 -1.26 9.89
CA ALA A 20 5.02 -0.39 11.03
C ALA A 20 5.84 -1.12 12.10
N ARG A 21 5.51 -2.39 12.42
CA ARG A 21 6.29 -3.23 13.33
C ARG A 21 7.72 -3.45 12.84
N GLU A 22 7.90 -3.79 11.58
CA GLU A 22 9.24 -4.04 11.03
C GLU A 22 10.11 -2.77 11.00
N LEU A 23 9.54 -1.61 10.65
CA LEU A 23 10.26 -0.33 10.72
C LEU A 23 10.59 0.06 12.17
N ALA A 24 9.67 -0.17 13.12
CA ALA A 24 9.91 0.02 14.54
C ALA A 24 11.04 -0.88 15.05
N ARG A 25 11.05 -2.17 14.67
CA ARG A 25 12.10 -3.14 14.98
C ARG A 25 13.48 -2.69 14.46
N LEU A 26 13.51 -1.97 13.34
CA LEU A 26 14.73 -1.38 12.77
C LEU A 26 15.11 -0.05 13.43
N GLY A 27 14.38 0.41 14.45
CA GLY A 27 14.66 1.61 15.23
C GLY A 27 14.12 2.91 14.62
N HIS A 28 13.23 2.84 13.64
CA HIS A 28 12.56 4.04 13.11
C HIS A 28 11.44 4.48 14.04
N ASN A 29 11.34 5.80 14.28
CA ASN A 29 10.13 6.37 14.89
C ASN A 29 8.97 6.29 13.89
N ILE A 30 7.75 6.14 14.41
CA ILE A 30 6.58 5.81 13.59
C ILE A 30 5.48 6.87 13.75
N ILE A 31 4.81 7.20 12.64
CA ILE A 31 3.54 7.90 12.63
C ILE A 31 2.52 6.98 11.95
N LEU A 32 1.50 6.58 12.71
CA LEU A 32 0.42 5.74 12.23
C LEU A 32 -0.74 6.60 11.75
N THR A 33 -1.34 6.28 10.59
CA THR A 33 -2.61 6.89 10.20
C THR A 33 -3.60 5.87 9.67
N ALA A 34 -4.84 5.98 10.15
CA ALA A 34 -6.00 5.20 9.74
C ALA A 34 -7.27 5.88 10.29
N ARG A 35 -8.44 5.26 10.08
CA ARG A 35 -9.73 5.79 10.54
C ARG A 35 -10.04 5.46 12.01
N ARG A 36 -9.60 4.29 12.50
CA ARG A 36 -9.93 3.76 13.84
C ARG A 36 -8.94 4.31 14.87
N GLU A 37 -9.30 5.39 15.54
CA GLU A 37 -8.43 6.12 16.45
C GLU A 37 -8.06 5.30 17.70
N ASP A 38 -9.02 4.55 18.26
CA ASP A 38 -8.81 3.64 19.37
C ASP A 38 -7.71 2.61 19.07
N ARG A 39 -7.78 1.95 17.90
CA ARG A 39 -6.74 1.01 17.48
C ARG A 39 -5.39 1.68 17.23
N LEU A 40 -5.38 2.90 16.66
CA LEU A 40 -4.14 3.64 16.45
C LEU A 40 -3.43 3.92 17.77
N ARG A 41 -4.18 4.36 18.79
CA ARG A 41 -3.66 4.62 20.13
C ARG A 41 -3.07 3.36 20.76
N ASP A 42 -3.81 2.25 20.72
CA ASP A 42 -3.38 0.99 21.34
C ASP A 42 -2.12 0.42 20.63
N ILE A 43 -2.08 0.45 19.29
CA ILE A 43 -0.91 0.03 18.50
C ILE A 43 0.29 0.95 18.77
N SER A 44 0.08 2.26 18.84
CA SER A 44 1.14 3.21 19.16
C SER A 44 1.79 2.89 20.51
N ALA A 45 0.98 2.66 21.55
CA ALA A 45 1.47 2.30 22.88
C ALA A 45 2.25 0.97 22.86
N GLN A 46 1.75 -0.04 22.13
CA GLN A 46 2.44 -1.33 21.97
C GLN A 46 3.80 -1.17 21.28
N LEU A 47 3.88 -0.41 20.18
CA LEU A 47 5.13 -0.22 19.45
C LEU A 47 6.18 0.54 20.28
N MET A 48 5.77 1.55 21.03
CA MET A 48 6.66 2.27 21.95
C MET A 48 7.22 1.34 23.04
N GLN A 49 6.37 0.50 23.62
CA GLN A 49 6.78 -0.43 24.68
C GLN A 49 7.70 -1.55 24.15
N GLU A 50 7.37 -2.10 22.98
CA GLU A 50 8.09 -3.27 22.42
C GLU A 50 9.45 -2.90 21.83
N PHE A 51 9.56 -1.73 21.16
CA PHE A 51 10.74 -1.36 20.38
C PHE A 51 11.52 -0.17 20.92
N ASN A 52 11.05 0.48 21.99
CA ASN A 52 11.69 1.66 22.58
C ASN A 52 11.92 2.79 21.56
N ILE A 53 10.91 3.11 20.77
CA ILE A 53 10.88 4.18 19.76
C ILE A 53 9.82 5.22 20.11
N ASP A 54 9.83 6.36 19.44
CA ASP A 54 8.68 7.27 19.45
C ASP A 54 7.64 6.78 18.44
N CYS A 55 6.39 6.65 18.87
CA CYS A 55 5.28 6.30 18.01
C CYS A 55 4.11 7.24 18.24
N ASN A 56 3.68 7.93 17.21
CA ASN A 56 2.58 8.88 17.23
C ASN A 56 1.51 8.44 16.24
N TYR A 57 0.33 9.06 16.29
CA TYR A 57 -0.74 8.74 15.37
C TYR A 57 -1.61 9.95 15.05
N VAL A 58 -2.23 9.92 13.88
CA VAL A 58 -3.26 10.85 13.45
C VAL A 58 -4.40 10.11 12.78
N SER A 59 -5.60 10.23 13.34
CA SER A 59 -6.81 9.63 12.74
C SER A 59 -7.23 10.44 11.51
N ALA A 60 -7.35 9.78 10.35
CA ALA A 60 -7.79 10.40 9.11
C ALA A 60 -8.47 9.39 8.19
N ASP A 61 -9.54 9.79 7.51
CA ASP A 61 -10.15 9.03 6.44
C ASP A 61 -9.65 9.55 5.09
N LEU A 62 -8.85 8.76 4.39
CA LEU A 62 -8.30 9.14 3.08
C LEU A 62 -9.34 9.25 1.96
N ALA A 63 -10.60 8.91 2.21
CA ALA A 63 -11.72 9.26 1.34
C ALA A 63 -12.08 10.75 1.41
N GLU A 64 -11.70 11.44 2.50
CA GLU A 64 -11.93 12.86 2.67
C GLU A 64 -10.87 13.69 1.94
N PHE A 65 -11.33 14.78 1.30
CA PHE A 65 -10.42 15.67 0.55
C PHE A 65 -9.36 16.30 1.44
N SER A 66 -9.72 16.65 2.67
CA SER A 66 -8.84 17.31 3.64
C SER A 66 -7.85 16.37 4.36
N ALA A 67 -8.00 15.05 4.22
CA ALA A 67 -7.19 14.10 4.97
C ALA A 67 -5.66 14.24 4.73
N PRO A 68 -5.16 14.42 3.50
CA PRO A 68 -3.73 14.65 3.28
C PRO A 68 -3.21 15.92 3.93
N ASP A 69 -4.03 17.01 3.97
CA ASP A 69 -3.68 18.25 4.67
C ASP A 69 -3.62 18.03 6.18
N LYS A 70 -4.61 17.35 6.75
CA LYS A 70 -4.65 17.02 8.18
C LYS A 70 -3.41 16.25 8.61
N ILE A 71 -3.01 15.24 7.83
CA ILE A 71 -1.83 14.41 8.12
C ILE A 71 -0.55 15.24 8.03
N PHE A 72 -0.40 16.05 6.97
CA PHE A 72 0.78 16.88 6.77
C PHE A 72 0.91 17.96 7.86
N ASN A 73 -0.19 18.65 8.17
CA ASN A 73 -0.22 19.71 9.20
C ASN A 73 0.15 19.13 10.57
N PHE A 74 -0.40 17.97 10.95
CA PHE A 74 -0.01 17.27 12.18
C PHE A 74 1.51 17.03 12.23
N CYS A 75 2.12 16.52 11.16
CA CYS A 75 3.57 16.31 11.13
C CYS A 75 4.35 17.62 11.22
N SER A 76 3.87 18.67 10.57
CA SER A 76 4.53 19.98 10.54
C SER A 76 4.45 20.72 11.89
N GLU A 77 3.29 20.72 12.53
CA GLU A 77 3.04 21.34 13.84
C GLU A 77 3.88 20.71 14.94
N GLU A 78 4.00 19.38 14.91
CA GLU A 78 4.82 18.62 15.85
C GLU A 78 6.32 18.58 15.48
N ASN A 79 6.70 19.22 14.38
CA ASN A 79 8.08 19.21 13.85
C ASN A 79 8.64 17.81 13.55
N TYR A 80 7.79 16.88 13.11
CA TYR A 80 8.21 15.55 12.69
C TYR A 80 8.75 15.57 11.25
N LEU A 81 9.95 15.06 11.04
CA LEU A 81 10.53 14.89 9.70
C LEU A 81 10.15 13.53 9.13
N VAL A 82 9.31 13.51 8.13
CA VAL A 82 8.96 12.26 7.44
C VAL A 82 10.03 11.98 6.38
N ASP A 83 10.86 10.96 6.60
CA ASP A 83 11.86 10.46 5.65
C ASP A 83 11.46 9.12 5.01
N ILE A 84 10.45 8.44 5.57
CA ILE A 84 9.83 7.26 4.98
C ILE A 84 8.32 7.49 4.90
N LEU A 85 7.76 7.44 3.68
CA LEU A 85 6.31 7.51 3.44
C LEU A 85 5.81 6.16 2.91
N VAL A 86 4.93 5.50 3.67
CA VAL A 86 4.32 4.23 3.26
C VAL A 86 2.85 4.46 2.89
N ASN A 87 2.60 4.53 1.59
CA ASN A 87 1.26 4.57 0.99
C ASN A 87 0.71 3.14 0.91
N ASN A 88 0.05 2.69 1.99
CA ASN A 88 -0.46 1.32 2.10
C ASN A 88 -1.99 1.27 2.16
N ALA A 89 -2.67 2.30 2.65
CA ALA A 89 -4.12 2.29 2.80
C ALA A 89 -4.85 1.88 1.51
N GLY A 90 -5.84 1.01 1.65
CA GLY A 90 -6.64 0.54 0.54
C GLY A 90 -7.68 -0.48 0.96
N TYR A 91 -8.64 -0.70 0.09
CA TYR A 91 -9.68 -1.72 0.21
C TYR A 91 -10.09 -2.18 -1.19
N SER A 92 -10.99 -3.15 -1.29
CA SER A 92 -11.59 -3.58 -2.56
C SER A 92 -13.11 -3.46 -2.49
N ILE A 93 -13.76 -3.32 -3.64
CA ILE A 93 -15.21 -3.31 -3.79
C ILE A 93 -15.60 -4.68 -4.34
N ASN A 94 -16.39 -5.45 -3.57
CA ASN A 94 -16.89 -6.77 -3.97
C ASN A 94 -18.27 -6.66 -4.63
N LYS A 95 -18.33 -5.90 -5.72
CA LYS A 95 -19.55 -5.70 -6.54
C LYS A 95 -19.16 -5.68 -8.01
N LYS A 96 -20.12 -5.99 -8.87
CA LYS A 96 -19.97 -5.76 -10.31
C LYS A 96 -20.00 -4.26 -10.60
N PHE A 97 -19.30 -3.82 -11.63
CA PHE A 97 -19.13 -2.39 -11.93
C PHE A 97 -20.45 -1.62 -12.07
N HIS A 98 -21.47 -2.24 -12.69
CA HIS A 98 -22.78 -1.62 -12.85
C HIS A 98 -23.66 -1.64 -11.58
N GLU A 99 -23.20 -2.28 -10.51
CA GLU A 99 -23.87 -2.34 -9.21
C GLU A 99 -23.28 -1.32 -8.20
N THR A 100 -22.21 -0.63 -8.58
CA THR A 100 -21.57 0.42 -7.75
C THR A 100 -22.10 1.79 -8.12
N GLY A 101 -22.19 2.70 -7.15
CA GLY A 101 -22.51 4.10 -7.40
C GLY A 101 -21.26 4.94 -7.68
N GLU A 102 -21.42 6.06 -8.38
CA GLU A 102 -20.33 6.99 -8.71
C GLU A 102 -19.57 7.46 -7.45
N GLU A 103 -20.28 7.79 -6.38
CA GLU A 103 -19.69 8.22 -5.11
C GLU A 103 -18.81 7.12 -4.46
N GLU A 104 -19.25 5.85 -4.56
CA GLU A 104 -18.48 4.70 -4.04
C GLU A 104 -17.16 4.54 -4.81
N GLU A 105 -17.21 4.67 -6.14
CA GLU A 105 -16.04 4.59 -7.02
C GLU A 105 -15.11 5.80 -6.85
N GLU A 106 -15.63 7.01 -6.66
CA GLU A 106 -14.84 8.20 -6.37
C GLU A 106 -14.09 8.06 -5.04
N LYS A 107 -14.75 7.62 -3.97
CA LYS A 107 -14.11 7.35 -2.68
C LYS A 107 -13.02 6.30 -2.81
N PHE A 108 -13.30 5.24 -3.57
CA PHE A 108 -12.32 4.19 -3.85
C PHE A 108 -11.07 4.74 -4.54
N LEU A 109 -11.23 5.49 -5.63
CA LEU A 109 -10.12 6.12 -6.37
C LEU A 109 -9.38 7.15 -5.50
N ARG A 110 -10.11 7.87 -4.66
CA ARG A 110 -9.51 8.83 -3.73
C ARG A 110 -8.58 8.14 -2.75
N VAL A 111 -9.00 7.05 -2.12
CA VAL A 111 -8.16 6.31 -1.16
C VAL A 111 -6.97 5.65 -1.85
N LEU A 112 -7.18 4.95 -2.98
CA LEU A 112 -6.15 4.11 -3.60
C LEU A 112 -5.26 4.85 -4.61
N GLY A 113 -5.63 6.06 -5.02
CA GLY A 113 -4.91 6.83 -6.04
C GLY A 113 -4.64 8.28 -5.64
N ILE A 114 -5.69 9.08 -5.44
CA ILE A 114 -5.56 10.52 -5.24
C ILE A 114 -4.83 10.87 -3.94
N SER A 115 -5.14 10.17 -2.84
CA SER A 115 -4.48 10.40 -1.55
C SER A 115 -2.98 10.09 -1.61
N ILE A 116 -2.58 9.10 -2.39
CA ILE A 116 -1.18 8.73 -2.63
C ILE A 116 -0.44 9.87 -3.32
N ILE A 117 -1.03 10.46 -4.37
CA ILE A 117 -0.47 11.63 -5.06
C ILE A 117 -0.35 12.80 -4.08
N ALA A 118 -1.42 13.10 -3.34
CA ALA A 118 -1.49 14.26 -2.45
C ALA A 118 -0.45 14.16 -1.32
N LEU A 119 -0.37 13.03 -0.63
CA LEU A 119 0.63 12.79 0.43
C LEU A 119 2.05 12.85 -0.14
N THR A 120 2.30 12.16 -1.23
CA THR A 120 3.63 12.17 -1.87
C THR A 120 4.04 13.59 -2.24
N LYS A 121 3.14 14.38 -2.83
CA LYS A 121 3.39 15.79 -3.21
C LYS A 121 3.72 16.68 -2.01
N LYS A 122 3.08 16.43 -0.85
CA LYS A 122 3.31 17.21 0.36
C LYS A 122 4.66 16.92 1.02
N PHE A 123 5.10 15.66 1.04
CA PHE A 123 6.33 15.28 1.73
C PHE A 123 7.59 15.31 0.86
N ILE A 124 7.49 15.23 -0.46
CA ILE A 124 8.65 15.31 -1.38
C ILE A 124 9.50 16.58 -1.20
N PRO A 125 8.95 17.81 -1.04
CA PRO A 125 9.78 19.00 -0.92
C PRO A 125 10.78 18.93 0.23
N GLU A 126 10.35 18.52 1.41
CA GLU A 126 11.25 18.36 2.57
C GLU A 126 12.26 17.22 2.38
N MET A 127 11.87 16.14 1.71
CA MET A 127 12.79 15.04 1.35
C MET A 127 13.87 15.53 0.38
N LEU A 128 13.53 16.39 -0.59
CA LEU A 128 14.46 16.98 -1.55
C LEU A 128 15.49 17.87 -0.86
N GLU A 129 15.05 18.76 0.06
CA GLU A 129 15.95 19.61 0.83
C GLU A 129 17.00 18.81 1.58
N ARG A 130 16.60 17.66 2.14
CA ARG A 130 17.49 16.76 2.88
C ARG A 130 18.24 15.78 1.99
N LYS A 131 17.90 15.70 0.70
CA LYS A 131 18.39 14.66 -0.25
C LYS A 131 18.24 13.24 0.30
N ASN A 132 17.18 13.01 1.05
CA ASN A 132 16.88 11.74 1.70
C ASN A 132 15.38 11.52 1.79
N GLY A 133 14.88 10.51 1.09
CA GLY A 133 13.48 10.12 1.13
C GLY A 133 13.25 8.72 0.58
N LYS A 134 12.41 7.95 1.25
CA LYS A 134 11.98 6.63 0.80
C LYS A 134 10.45 6.59 0.75
N ILE A 135 9.92 6.24 -0.40
CA ILE A 135 8.48 6.14 -0.60
C ILE A 135 8.14 4.68 -0.93
N MET A 136 7.25 4.09 -0.17
CA MET A 136 6.70 2.78 -0.47
C MET A 136 5.30 2.94 -1.03
N MET A 137 5.05 2.34 -2.18
CA MET A 137 3.75 2.24 -2.82
C MET A 137 3.24 0.81 -2.67
N VAL A 138 2.30 0.56 -1.77
CA VAL A 138 1.71 -0.78 -1.63
C VAL A 138 0.66 -0.97 -2.73
N SER A 139 1.14 -1.58 -3.80
CA SER A 139 0.37 -1.95 -4.97
C SER A 139 -0.24 -3.36 -4.81
N SER A 140 -0.18 -4.18 -5.84
CA SER A 140 -0.69 -5.56 -5.85
C SER A 140 -0.12 -6.32 -7.05
N LEU A 141 -0.14 -7.64 -6.99
CA LEU A 141 0.03 -8.50 -8.17
C LEU A 141 -1.01 -8.20 -9.27
N ALA A 142 -2.20 -7.73 -8.88
CA ALA A 142 -3.25 -7.30 -9.79
C ALA A 142 -2.85 -6.11 -10.70
N SER A 143 -1.76 -5.42 -10.40
CA SER A 143 -1.22 -4.37 -11.27
C SER A 143 -0.56 -4.91 -12.56
N PHE A 144 -0.27 -6.20 -12.62
CA PHE A 144 0.32 -6.87 -13.79
C PHE A 144 -0.71 -7.71 -14.54
N ALA A 145 -1.75 -8.18 -13.84
CA ALA A 145 -2.80 -8.99 -14.46
C ALA A 145 -3.90 -8.10 -15.05
N PRO A 146 -4.55 -8.52 -16.15
CA PRO A 146 -5.78 -7.87 -16.60
C PRO A 146 -6.82 -7.93 -15.49
N PRO A 147 -7.78 -6.97 -15.47
CA PRO A 147 -8.88 -6.99 -14.51
C PRO A 147 -9.59 -8.34 -14.58
N ALA A 148 -9.51 -9.13 -13.52
CA ALA A 148 -10.32 -10.34 -13.38
C ALA A 148 -11.62 -9.96 -12.70
N SER A 149 -12.72 -10.60 -13.10
CA SER A 149 -14.03 -10.45 -12.45
C SER A 149 -13.94 -10.74 -10.94
N GLY A 150 -14.70 -10.04 -10.12
CA GLY A 150 -14.84 -10.29 -8.69
C GLY A 150 -13.97 -9.42 -7.75
N TRP A 151 -13.08 -8.59 -8.28
CA TRP A 151 -12.20 -7.72 -7.46
C TRP A 151 -12.49 -6.22 -7.64
N GLY A 152 -13.69 -5.86 -8.11
CA GLY A 152 -13.99 -4.50 -8.52
C GLY A 152 -13.23 -4.10 -9.78
N ALA A 153 -13.92 -3.51 -10.75
CA ALA A 153 -13.33 -3.21 -12.05
C ALA A 153 -12.14 -2.25 -11.97
N LEU A 154 -12.11 -1.36 -10.96
CA LEU A 154 -11.07 -0.33 -10.81
C LEU A 154 -9.85 -0.79 -10.00
N TYR A 155 -9.90 -1.95 -9.30
CA TYR A 155 -8.79 -2.34 -8.43
C TYR A 155 -7.48 -2.57 -9.20
N GLY A 156 -7.48 -3.43 -10.21
CA GLY A 156 -6.31 -3.65 -11.07
C GLY A 156 -5.81 -2.37 -11.74
N PRO A 157 -6.68 -1.61 -12.43
CA PRO A 157 -6.32 -0.33 -13.05
C PRO A 157 -5.66 0.66 -12.08
N VAL A 158 -6.24 0.88 -10.90
CA VAL A 158 -5.64 1.83 -9.94
C VAL A 158 -4.32 1.32 -9.38
N LYS A 159 -4.14 0.01 -9.16
CA LYS A 159 -2.86 -0.56 -8.74
C LYS A 159 -1.79 -0.46 -9.85
N THR A 160 -2.19 -0.55 -11.12
CA THR A 160 -1.30 -0.27 -12.26
C THR A 160 -0.88 1.20 -12.30
N PHE A 161 -1.84 2.12 -12.08
CA PHE A 161 -1.54 3.54 -11.92
C PHE A 161 -0.53 3.79 -10.80
N VAL A 162 -0.71 3.18 -9.62
CA VAL A 162 0.21 3.32 -8.47
C VAL A 162 1.62 2.86 -8.83
N ASN A 163 1.78 1.74 -9.55
CA ASN A 163 3.10 1.29 -10.02
C ASN A 163 3.73 2.31 -10.95
N ARG A 164 3.01 2.81 -11.95
CA ARG A 164 3.53 3.80 -12.90
C ARG A 164 3.85 5.13 -12.24
N PHE A 165 3.07 5.53 -11.25
CA PHE A 165 3.36 6.71 -10.44
C PHE A 165 4.67 6.53 -9.64
N GLY A 166 4.86 5.38 -8.98
CA GLY A 166 6.11 5.07 -8.29
C GLY A 166 7.33 5.04 -9.22
N ASP A 167 7.18 4.52 -10.44
CA ASP A 167 8.23 4.56 -11.47
C ASP A 167 8.58 6.01 -11.84
N ALA A 168 7.57 6.87 -12.04
CA ALA A 168 7.76 8.28 -12.35
C ALA A 168 8.50 9.03 -11.22
N ILE A 169 8.18 8.73 -9.95
CA ILE A 169 8.91 9.29 -8.80
C ILE A 169 10.39 8.90 -8.85
N ASN A 170 10.71 7.63 -9.14
CA ASN A 170 12.10 7.20 -9.28
C ASN A 170 12.82 7.92 -10.43
N ILE A 171 12.19 8.04 -11.60
CA ILE A 171 12.78 8.69 -12.76
C ILE A 171 13.11 10.17 -12.46
N ASN A 172 12.21 10.85 -11.78
CA ASN A 172 12.36 12.29 -11.54
C ASN A 172 13.26 12.64 -10.35
N TYR A 173 13.31 11.80 -9.31
CA TYR A 173 13.88 12.22 -8.01
C TYR A 173 14.96 11.29 -7.46
N ARG A 174 15.24 10.14 -8.06
CA ARG A 174 16.24 9.20 -7.55
C ARG A 174 17.64 9.80 -7.48
N SER A 175 18.04 10.58 -8.49
CA SER A 175 19.32 11.29 -8.50
C SER A 175 19.43 12.37 -7.42
N GLN A 176 18.31 12.77 -6.85
CA GLN A 176 18.21 13.74 -5.78
C GLN A 176 18.03 13.09 -4.39
N GLY A 177 18.27 11.78 -4.28
CA GLY A 177 18.25 11.05 -3.01
C GLY A 177 16.88 10.51 -2.60
N ILE A 178 15.86 10.56 -3.46
CA ILE A 178 14.53 10.02 -3.16
C ILE A 178 14.31 8.75 -3.97
N THR A 179 13.89 7.67 -3.29
CA THR A 179 13.57 6.40 -3.94
C THR A 179 12.10 6.03 -3.71
N SER A 180 11.46 5.45 -4.72
CA SER A 180 10.14 4.85 -4.60
C SER A 180 10.21 3.34 -4.84
N THR A 181 9.56 2.55 -3.99
CA THR A 181 9.47 1.09 -4.11
C THR A 181 8.02 0.67 -4.28
N ASN A 182 7.70 0.12 -5.44
CA ASN A 182 6.40 -0.50 -5.72
C ASN A 182 6.40 -1.90 -5.10
N VAL A 183 5.63 -2.09 -4.06
CA VAL A 183 5.44 -3.37 -3.37
C VAL A 183 4.19 -4.03 -3.94
N CYS A 184 4.35 -5.22 -4.53
CA CYS A 184 3.28 -5.93 -5.22
C CYS A 184 3.02 -7.29 -4.55
N PRO A 185 2.22 -7.32 -3.47
CA PRO A 185 1.83 -8.56 -2.83
C PRO A 185 0.90 -9.38 -3.71
N GLY A 186 0.95 -10.72 -3.54
CA GLY A 186 -0.10 -11.62 -3.96
C GLY A 186 -1.19 -11.75 -2.89
N PHE A 187 -1.85 -12.91 -2.87
CA PHE A 187 -2.85 -13.22 -1.84
C PHE A 187 -2.19 -13.25 -0.46
N THR A 188 -2.50 -12.26 0.38
CA THR A 188 -1.93 -12.12 1.71
C THR A 188 -3.04 -12.22 2.75
N VAL A 189 -2.88 -13.09 3.74
CA VAL A 189 -3.87 -13.27 4.80
C VAL A 189 -3.89 -12.04 5.71
N THR A 190 -4.98 -11.27 5.65
CA THR A 190 -5.16 -10.02 6.39
C THR A 190 -6.65 -9.72 6.58
N GLU A 191 -6.99 -8.73 7.42
CA GLU A 191 -8.37 -8.19 7.52
C GLU A 191 -8.88 -7.56 6.20
N PHE A 192 -8.03 -7.36 5.19
CA PHE A 192 -8.41 -6.73 3.91
C PHE A 192 -9.57 -7.45 3.22
N HIS A 193 -9.53 -8.79 3.20
CA HIS A 193 -10.55 -9.58 2.50
C HIS A 193 -11.88 -9.59 3.25
N SER A 194 -11.85 -9.75 4.58
CA SER A 194 -13.06 -9.68 5.41
C SER A 194 -13.67 -8.28 5.42
N ALA A 195 -12.85 -7.24 5.54
CA ALA A 195 -13.29 -5.85 5.49
C ALA A 195 -13.86 -5.43 4.12
N SER A 196 -13.44 -6.09 3.03
CA SER A 196 -13.95 -5.87 1.67
C SER A 196 -15.07 -6.84 1.29
N GLY A 197 -15.58 -7.69 2.21
CA GLY A 197 -16.62 -8.69 1.91
C GLY A 197 -16.14 -9.81 0.96
N MET A 198 -14.85 -10.10 0.92
CA MET A 198 -14.22 -11.04 -0.02
C MET A 198 -13.61 -12.26 0.68
N GLN A 199 -14.00 -12.53 1.93
CA GLN A 199 -13.43 -13.63 2.71
C GLN A 199 -13.68 -15.00 2.04
N ASP A 200 -14.89 -15.24 1.53
CA ASP A 200 -15.24 -16.51 0.85
C ASP A 200 -14.37 -16.74 -0.40
N ALA A 201 -14.07 -15.67 -1.14
CA ALA A 201 -13.19 -15.76 -2.30
C ALA A 201 -11.73 -16.05 -1.86
N MET A 202 -11.28 -15.43 -0.76
CA MET A 202 -9.97 -15.70 -0.18
C MET A 202 -9.85 -17.12 0.35
N ASP A 203 -10.90 -17.68 0.93
CA ASP A 203 -10.88 -19.05 1.48
C ASP A 203 -10.72 -20.10 0.38
N LYS A 204 -11.25 -19.83 -0.81
CA LYS A 204 -11.09 -20.69 -2.01
C LYS A 204 -9.68 -20.64 -2.63
N VAL A 205 -8.84 -19.66 -2.28
CA VAL A 205 -7.46 -19.59 -2.77
C VAL A 205 -6.64 -20.73 -2.17
N PRO A 206 -5.91 -21.52 -2.97
CA PRO A 206 -5.06 -22.59 -2.47
C PRO A 206 -4.02 -22.06 -1.43
N ALA A 207 -3.75 -22.85 -0.39
CA ALA A 207 -2.86 -22.47 0.70
C ALA A 207 -1.45 -22.07 0.23
N PHE A 208 -0.91 -22.76 -0.79
CA PHE A 208 0.43 -22.47 -1.33
C PHE A 208 0.53 -21.10 -2.04
N MET A 209 -0.60 -20.48 -2.40
CA MET A 209 -0.67 -19.13 -2.99
C MET A 209 -0.86 -18.05 -1.93
N LYS A 210 -1.23 -18.43 -0.70
CA LYS A 210 -1.44 -17.49 0.41
C LYS A 210 -0.10 -17.18 1.07
N GLN A 211 0.06 -15.92 1.44
CA GLN A 211 1.24 -15.42 2.13
C GLN A 211 0.86 -14.83 3.47
N ASP A 212 1.76 -14.93 4.41
CA ASP A 212 1.67 -14.26 5.71
C ASP A 212 2.06 -12.78 5.58
N SER A 213 1.33 -11.89 6.26
CA SER A 213 1.53 -10.44 6.22
C SER A 213 2.89 -10.01 6.79
N THR A 214 3.38 -10.69 7.81
CA THR A 214 4.68 -10.39 8.43
C THR A 214 5.83 -10.67 7.44
N THR A 215 5.78 -11.83 6.77
CA THR A 215 6.75 -12.20 5.72
C THR A 215 6.75 -11.18 4.57
N VAL A 216 5.56 -10.76 4.14
CA VAL A 216 5.40 -9.74 3.09
C VAL A 216 5.99 -8.40 3.56
N ALA A 217 5.69 -7.97 4.78
CA ALA A 217 6.18 -6.70 5.33
C ALA A 217 7.71 -6.66 5.44
N ILE A 218 8.32 -7.71 5.99
CA ILE A 218 9.79 -7.84 6.11
C ILE A 218 10.44 -7.73 4.72
N GLY A 219 9.92 -8.45 3.73
CA GLY A 219 10.44 -8.41 2.37
C GLY A 219 10.28 -7.05 1.71
N ALA A 220 9.13 -6.39 1.91
CA ALA A 220 8.82 -5.06 1.39
C ALA A 220 9.73 -3.99 1.99
N VAL A 221 9.89 -3.98 3.32
CA VAL A 221 10.78 -3.04 4.03
C VAL A 221 12.22 -3.24 3.58
N ASN A 222 12.71 -4.47 3.52
CA ASN A 222 14.05 -4.77 3.03
C ASN A 222 14.27 -4.29 1.59
N ALA A 223 13.27 -4.42 0.71
CA ALA A 223 13.35 -3.95 -0.66
C ALA A 223 13.40 -2.42 -0.73
N MET A 224 12.57 -1.73 0.05
CA MET A 224 12.55 -0.27 0.16
C MET A 224 13.88 0.26 0.71
N MET A 225 14.39 -0.32 1.79
CA MET A 225 15.65 0.11 2.39
C MET A 225 16.84 -0.03 1.42
N LYS A 226 16.80 -1.02 0.53
CA LYS A 226 17.78 -1.21 -0.56
C LYS A 226 17.49 -0.35 -1.80
N GLY A 227 16.47 0.49 -1.80
CA GLY A 227 16.09 1.36 -2.92
C GLY A 227 15.66 0.59 -4.18
N LYS A 228 15.08 -0.61 -4.06
CA LYS A 228 14.53 -1.35 -5.21
C LYS A 228 13.31 -0.61 -5.76
N THR A 229 13.19 -0.54 -7.08
CA THR A 229 12.04 0.10 -7.73
C THR A 229 10.77 -0.73 -7.64
N VAL A 230 10.90 -2.05 -7.75
CA VAL A 230 9.78 -3.01 -7.66
C VAL A 230 10.17 -4.19 -6.80
N TRP A 231 9.24 -4.62 -5.96
CA TRP A 231 9.34 -5.85 -5.21
C TRP A 231 8.03 -6.63 -5.26
N ILE A 232 8.09 -7.87 -5.74
CA ILE A 232 6.95 -8.79 -5.83
C ILE A 232 7.16 -9.89 -4.80
N SER A 233 6.15 -10.15 -3.97
CA SER A 233 6.21 -11.16 -2.92
C SER A 233 6.09 -12.59 -3.49
N GLY A 234 7.00 -13.48 -3.11
CA GLY A 234 6.95 -14.89 -3.50
C GLY A 234 7.40 -15.19 -4.94
N ILE A 235 7.93 -16.39 -5.14
CA ILE A 235 8.49 -16.82 -6.45
C ILE A 235 7.38 -17.01 -7.47
N LEU A 236 6.26 -17.62 -7.07
CA LEU A 236 5.11 -17.84 -7.96
C LEU A 236 4.54 -16.51 -8.48
N ASN A 237 4.39 -15.52 -7.61
CA ASN A 237 3.88 -14.21 -8.00
C ASN A 237 4.84 -13.47 -8.96
N LYS A 238 6.15 -13.64 -8.78
CA LYS A 238 7.16 -13.12 -9.74
C LYS A 238 7.01 -13.77 -11.10
N PHE A 239 6.78 -15.07 -11.14
CA PHE A 239 6.56 -15.79 -12.39
C PHE A 239 5.26 -15.35 -13.08
N ILE A 240 4.16 -15.20 -12.34
CA ILE A 240 2.90 -14.68 -12.86
C ILE A 240 3.09 -13.27 -13.44
N ALA A 241 3.72 -12.37 -12.69
CA ALA A 241 4.00 -11.01 -13.16
C ALA A 241 4.87 -11.00 -14.41
N PHE A 242 5.89 -11.86 -14.49
CA PHE A 242 6.72 -12.02 -15.68
C PHE A 242 5.90 -12.46 -16.89
N ILE A 243 5.08 -13.50 -16.76
CA ILE A 243 4.19 -13.97 -17.84
C ILE A 243 3.27 -12.85 -18.32
N CYS A 244 2.63 -12.11 -17.40
CA CYS A 244 1.73 -11.01 -17.73
C CYS A 244 2.44 -9.85 -18.45
N ASN A 245 3.73 -9.65 -18.23
CA ASN A 245 4.51 -8.61 -18.90
C ASN A 245 5.08 -9.02 -20.27
N VAL A 246 5.27 -10.32 -20.51
CA VAL A 246 5.95 -10.82 -21.72
C VAL A 246 4.94 -11.27 -22.79
N LEU A 247 3.82 -11.85 -22.38
CA LEU A 247 2.80 -12.31 -23.31
C LEU A 247 1.98 -11.15 -23.89
N PRO A 248 1.50 -11.25 -25.14
CA PRO A 248 0.51 -10.32 -25.67
C PRO A 248 -0.72 -10.20 -24.77
N ALA A 249 -1.23 -8.97 -24.60
CA ALA A 249 -2.35 -8.70 -23.70
C ALA A 249 -3.59 -9.55 -24.01
N SER A 250 -3.88 -9.85 -25.28
CA SER A 250 -5.01 -10.70 -25.69
C SER A 250 -4.90 -12.13 -25.14
N ILE A 251 -3.68 -12.69 -25.05
CA ILE A 251 -3.44 -14.01 -24.48
C ILE A 251 -3.65 -13.96 -22.97
N VAL A 252 -3.08 -12.96 -22.32
CA VAL A 252 -3.18 -12.81 -20.85
C VAL A 252 -4.65 -12.59 -20.44
N ILE A 253 -5.42 -11.76 -21.19
CA ILE A 253 -6.86 -11.56 -20.95
C ILE A 253 -7.61 -12.89 -21.05
N LYS A 254 -7.37 -13.67 -22.10
CA LYS A 254 -8.03 -14.97 -22.31
C LYS A 254 -7.71 -15.97 -21.19
N MET A 255 -6.43 -16.01 -20.74
CA MET A 255 -6.04 -16.85 -19.62
C MET A 255 -6.70 -16.41 -18.31
N SER A 256 -6.73 -15.10 -18.04
CA SER A 256 -7.34 -14.55 -16.82
C SER A 256 -8.86 -14.81 -16.79
N SER A 257 -9.57 -14.63 -17.89
CA SER A 257 -11.02 -14.90 -17.98
C SER A 257 -11.33 -16.39 -17.76
N SER A 258 -10.51 -17.30 -18.32
CA SER A 258 -10.66 -18.75 -18.11
C SER A 258 -10.44 -19.15 -16.66
N LEU A 259 -9.49 -18.52 -15.96
CA LEU A 259 -9.21 -18.79 -14.55
C LEU A 259 -10.24 -18.16 -13.61
N ALA A 260 -10.90 -17.09 -14.04
CA ALA A 260 -11.93 -16.38 -13.28
C ALA A 260 -13.31 -17.04 -13.36
N GLY A 261 -13.66 -17.64 -14.49
CA GLY A 261 -15.00 -18.20 -14.80
C GLY A 261 -15.46 -19.36 -13.92
N GLY A 262 -14.72 -19.80 -12.95
CA GLY A 262 -15.13 -20.79 -11.96
C GLY A 262 -15.11 -20.32 -10.50
N ARG A 263 -14.78 -19.05 -10.25
CA ARG A 263 -14.64 -18.53 -8.88
C ARG A 263 -15.73 -17.55 -8.46
N TYR A 264 -16.54 -17.08 -9.41
CA TYR A 264 -17.45 -15.96 -9.22
C TYR A 264 -18.87 -16.19 -9.80
N GLU A 265 -19.20 -17.42 -10.21
CA GLU A 265 -20.57 -17.87 -10.50
C GLU A 265 -21.26 -18.37 -9.24
#